data_909ddd64339adfa27b97e14a180a39f3
#
_entry.id   909ddd64339adfa27b97e14a180a39f3
#
_cell.length_a   1.000
_cell.length_b   1.000
_cell.length_c   1.000
_cell.angle_alpha   90.00
_cell.angle_beta   90.00
_cell.angle_gamma   90.00
#
_symmetry.space_group_name_H-M   'P 1'
#
loop_
_entity.id
_entity.type
_entity.pdbx_description
1 polymer ?
#
loop_
_entity_poly.entity_id
_entity_poly.type
_entity_poly.pdbx_seq_one_letter_code
_entity_poly.pdbx_strand_id
1 'polypeptide(L)'
;MIRAALALAALVAFRGAFAAEGGLELLVARYADAAAAEQDVSRAAALRASMKADGSWGDIDYSDKSRSEWPVGAHVRARLRILAADWRRNGSRESLEAAHRALGFWLKHRFNNPNWWWNIIGVPMSLGDAGVMMDGELTDAERRGIIELMTVEEPGHAKTGQNFAWMSENRLRRGMLARDEALVRSALKDVLREVRMGEREGIRSDWCFHQHGEQPQFGNYGLSFLVSQSRLAALLAGTGFEYPPEKLELVRRLASEGYSWICWKGMMDVSAMGRQLHRDTQRTKAANVERAFENLEKTGWVRPAPRFGFRYFDKSAYAVYRAQGFMASVRASTPRITGTETWINEDNAKGMCMADGALMTYATGREYENVFPLWDDWRMIPGVTAYLGKPVVRKDSRNRRDDIRAGSAGDGGAFEFTFEREGLVAHKKWTFSPDGIACEGSGISASDGAYEVVTCVEHALAAPNAGVVERKDGVSRFRNGAFVYTVHAPKDAVSFELAEREGNFNTFMLAHEPTPVKGRVFSLRILHGKSPADAAYRYEITPAK
;
A
#
# COMPACT_ATOMS: atom_id res chain seq x y z
N MET A 1 22.12 -33.52 -37.72
CA MET A 1 21.30 -32.99 -36.60
C MET A 1 21.92 -33.23 -35.22
N ILE A 2 22.49 -34.37 -34.90
CA ILE A 2 23.07 -34.69 -33.57
C ILE A 2 24.31 -33.81 -33.23
N ARG A 3 25.16 -33.47 -34.22
CA ARG A 3 26.35 -32.60 -34.00
C ARG A 3 25.99 -31.14 -33.74
N ALA A 4 24.86 -30.63 -34.25
CA ALA A 4 24.39 -29.28 -34.01
C ALA A 4 23.75 -29.14 -32.60
N ALA A 5 23.07 -30.18 -32.12
CA ALA A 5 22.50 -30.23 -30.77
C ALA A 5 23.59 -30.30 -29.69
N LEU A 6 24.66 -31.03 -29.90
CA LEU A 6 25.81 -31.10 -28.99
C LEU A 6 26.61 -29.81 -28.95
N ALA A 7 26.74 -29.10 -30.08
CA ALA A 7 27.40 -27.78 -30.11
C ALA A 7 26.56 -26.72 -29.40
N LEU A 8 25.23 -26.76 -29.50
CA LEU A 8 24.33 -25.83 -28.81
C LEU A 8 24.29 -26.10 -27.28
N ALA A 9 24.28 -27.38 -26.88
CA ALA A 9 24.37 -27.77 -25.47
C ALA A 9 25.72 -27.39 -24.84
N ALA A 10 26.83 -27.55 -25.58
CA ALA A 10 28.14 -27.11 -25.10
C ALA A 10 28.28 -25.58 -25.05
N LEU A 11 27.63 -24.82 -25.96
CA LEU A 11 27.62 -23.36 -25.92
C LEU A 11 26.77 -22.82 -24.76
N VAL A 12 25.65 -23.49 -24.42
CA VAL A 12 24.80 -23.15 -23.28
C VAL A 12 25.50 -23.50 -21.96
N ALA A 13 26.16 -24.66 -21.87
CA ALA A 13 26.95 -25.05 -20.71
C ALA A 13 28.20 -24.15 -20.53
N PHE A 14 28.85 -23.73 -21.60
CA PHE A 14 30.01 -22.82 -21.57
C PHE A 14 29.60 -21.39 -21.20
N ARG A 15 28.41 -20.90 -21.65
CA ARG A 15 27.86 -19.61 -21.17
C ARG A 15 27.44 -19.66 -19.69
N GLY A 16 26.94 -20.79 -19.22
CA GLY A 16 26.58 -20.96 -17.79
C GLY A 16 27.80 -20.98 -16.87
N ALA A 17 28.96 -21.53 -17.30
CA ALA A 17 30.18 -21.58 -16.52
C ALA A 17 30.92 -20.22 -16.47
N PHE A 18 30.91 -19.44 -17.55
CA PHE A 18 31.52 -18.09 -17.58
C PHE A 18 30.64 -17.02 -16.93
N ALA A 19 29.31 -17.23 -16.79
CA ALA A 19 28.43 -16.33 -16.06
C ALA A 19 28.58 -16.46 -14.53
N ALA A 20 29.26 -17.49 -14.02
CA ALA A 20 29.46 -17.72 -12.58
C ALA A 20 30.66 -16.96 -11.99
N GLU A 21 31.72 -16.71 -12.77
CA GLU A 21 32.83 -15.87 -12.33
C GLU A 21 32.48 -14.38 -12.47
N GLY A 22 32.31 -13.68 -11.32
CA GLY A 22 31.95 -12.27 -11.27
C GLY A 22 30.46 -11.96 -11.06
N GLY A 23 29.60 -12.95 -10.96
CA GLY A 23 28.15 -12.76 -10.76
C GLY A 23 27.83 -12.02 -9.46
N LEU A 24 28.55 -12.30 -8.38
CA LEU A 24 28.40 -11.59 -7.11
C LEU A 24 28.82 -10.12 -7.22
N GLU A 25 29.94 -9.83 -7.89
CA GLU A 25 30.41 -8.45 -8.08
C GLU A 25 29.42 -7.66 -8.96
N LEU A 26 28.90 -8.28 -10.01
CA LEU A 26 27.85 -7.69 -10.84
C LEU A 26 26.58 -7.38 -10.03
N LEU A 27 26.16 -8.30 -9.16
CA LEU A 27 25.03 -8.09 -8.24
C LEU A 27 25.29 -6.93 -7.28
N VAL A 28 26.46 -6.88 -6.66
CA VAL A 28 26.84 -5.80 -5.73
C VAL A 28 26.81 -4.44 -6.44
N ALA A 29 27.42 -4.35 -7.62
CA ALA A 29 27.45 -3.11 -8.39
C ALA A 29 26.04 -2.65 -8.77
N ARG A 30 25.20 -3.53 -9.33
CA ARG A 30 23.81 -3.23 -9.69
C ARG A 30 22.95 -2.85 -8.47
N TYR A 31 23.17 -3.54 -7.36
CA TYR A 31 22.46 -3.23 -6.13
C TYR A 31 22.81 -1.84 -5.61
N ALA A 32 24.12 -1.50 -5.59
CA ALA A 32 24.60 -0.19 -5.19
C ALA A 32 23.99 0.93 -6.06
N ASP A 33 24.02 0.77 -7.38
CA ASP A 33 23.46 1.75 -8.32
C ASP A 33 21.95 1.93 -8.14
N ALA A 34 21.21 0.82 -7.99
CA ALA A 34 19.75 0.86 -7.77
C ALA A 34 19.40 1.50 -6.41
N ALA A 35 20.14 1.16 -5.34
CA ALA A 35 19.93 1.77 -4.02
C ALA A 35 20.23 3.27 -4.02
N ALA A 36 21.26 3.71 -4.76
CA ALA A 36 21.59 5.12 -4.92
C ALA A 36 20.56 5.87 -5.77
N ALA A 37 20.04 5.26 -6.83
CA ALA A 37 19.02 5.87 -7.69
C ALA A 37 17.70 6.17 -6.95
N GLU A 38 17.39 5.43 -5.88
CA GLU A 38 16.20 5.62 -5.05
C GLU A 38 16.31 6.82 -4.09
N GLN A 39 17.48 7.43 -3.93
CA GLN A 39 17.69 8.52 -2.98
C GLN A 39 17.58 9.90 -3.65
N ASP A 40 16.96 10.84 -2.94
CA ASP A 40 16.96 12.27 -3.32
C ASP A 40 18.27 12.92 -2.87
N VAL A 41 19.29 12.85 -3.73
CA VAL A 41 20.63 13.42 -3.47
C VAL A 41 20.66 14.95 -3.46
N SER A 42 19.61 15.66 -3.91
CA SER A 42 19.55 17.12 -3.84
C SER A 42 19.68 17.65 -2.40
N ARG A 43 19.34 16.82 -1.42
CA ARG A 43 19.44 17.12 0.02
C ARG A 43 20.85 16.95 0.60
N ALA A 44 21.79 16.34 -0.13
CA ALA A 44 23.11 15.97 0.41
C ALA A 44 23.90 17.19 0.92
N ALA A 45 23.93 18.30 0.17
CA ALA A 45 24.63 19.51 0.58
C ALA A 45 24.11 20.11 1.90
N ALA A 46 22.79 20.18 2.07
CA ALA A 46 22.16 20.64 3.30
C ALA A 46 22.45 19.70 4.49
N LEU A 47 22.44 18.39 4.25
CA LEU A 47 22.78 17.40 5.28
C LEU A 47 24.23 17.51 5.73
N ARG A 48 25.18 17.75 4.81
CA ARG A 48 26.58 17.99 5.16
C ARG A 48 26.74 19.27 5.99
N ALA A 49 26.08 20.35 5.57
CA ALA A 49 26.16 21.65 6.24
C ALA A 49 25.59 21.64 7.67
N SER A 50 24.55 20.82 7.94
CA SER A 50 23.90 20.71 9.25
C SER A 50 24.49 19.61 10.16
N MET A 51 25.46 18.82 9.65
CA MET A 51 26.10 17.76 10.43
C MET A 51 27.07 18.34 11.46
N LYS A 52 27.04 17.82 12.68
CA LYS A 52 28.03 18.13 13.73
C LYS A 52 29.36 17.39 13.48
N ALA A 53 30.40 17.83 14.15
CA ALA A 53 31.76 17.27 14.00
C ALA A 53 31.83 15.76 14.33
N ASP A 54 30.98 15.28 15.24
CA ASP A 54 30.90 13.88 15.65
C ASP A 54 30.06 12.98 14.71
N GLY A 55 29.47 13.54 13.63
CA GLY A 55 28.64 12.84 12.68
C GLY A 55 27.15 12.81 13.02
N SER A 56 26.74 13.46 14.11
CA SER A 56 25.32 13.60 14.50
C SER A 56 24.66 14.82 13.86
N TRP A 57 23.33 14.96 14.04
CA TRP A 57 22.55 16.13 13.66
C TRP A 57 21.82 16.72 14.85
N GLY A 58 21.79 18.06 14.95
CA GLY A 58 21.21 18.78 16.08
C GLY A 58 19.69 18.75 16.17
N ASP A 59 19.04 18.44 15.06
CA ASP A 59 17.58 18.34 14.93
C ASP A 59 17.05 16.92 15.16
N ILE A 60 17.91 15.96 15.53
CA ILE A 60 17.52 14.62 15.98
C ILE A 60 17.68 14.53 17.49
N ASP A 61 16.60 14.26 18.19
CA ASP A 61 16.66 13.81 19.58
C ASP A 61 17.03 12.32 19.63
N TYR A 62 18.29 12.04 19.89
CA TYR A 62 18.81 10.67 19.95
C TYR A 62 18.36 9.89 21.20
N SER A 63 17.65 10.52 22.12
CA SER A 63 17.00 9.85 23.26
C SER A 63 15.60 9.34 22.95
N ASP A 64 15.01 9.76 21.83
CA ASP A 64 13.64 9.39 21.42
C ASP A 64 13.49 7.87 21.26
N LYS A 65 12.35 7.35 21.75
CA LYS A 65 11.96 5.94 21.72
C LYS A 65 10.57 5.72 21.11
N SER A 66 10.10 6.68 20.32
CA SER A 66 8.81 6.58 19.60
C SER A 66 8.78 5.32 18.73
N ARG A 67 7.68 4.56 18.84
CA ARG A 67 7.60 3.23 18.22
C ARG A 67 7.27 3.28 16.73
N SER A 68 6.49 4.26 16.29
CA SER A 68 5.99 4.40 14.92
C SER A 68 6.91 5.26 14.07
N GLU A 69 6.89 6.55 14.26
CA GLU A 69 7.82 7.51 13.67
C GLU A 69 8.99 7.70 14.62
N TRP A 70 10.13 7.11 14.29
CA TRP A 70 11.33 7.17 15.11
C TRP A 70 12.35 8.14 14.51
N PRO A 71 12.50 9.36 15.07
CA PRO A 71 13.41 10.37 14.54
C PRO A 71 14.86 9.90 14.47
N VAL A 72 15.32 9.11 15.46
CA VAL A 72 16.69 8.54 15.46
C VAL A 72 16.94 7.65 14.24
N GLY A 73 15.93 6.90 13.80
CA GLY A 73 16.03 6.07 12.59
C GLY A 73 16.28 6.87 11.32
N ALA A 74 15.91 8.17 11.29
CA ALA A 74 16.20 9.03 10.16
C ALA A 74 17.70 9.24 9.93
N HIS A 75 18.54 9.09 10.96
CA HIS A 75 20.00 9.15 10.84
C HIS A 75 20.51 8.17 9.77
N VAL A 76 20.10 6.91 9.81
CA VAL A 76 20.54 5.90 8.83
C VAL A 76 19.66 5.89 7.59
N ARG A 77 18.33 6.02 7.76
CA ARG A 77 17.35 5.83 6.69
C ARG A 77 17.28 7.00 5.70
N ALA A 78 17.38 8.24 6.20
CA ALA A 78 17.13 9.45 5.42
C ALA A 78 18.33 10.40 5.33
N ARG A 79 19.48 10.09 5.97
CA ARG A 79 20.67 10.94 5.95
C ARG A 79 21.90 10.18 5.49
N LEU A 80 22.33 9.14 6.21
CA LEU A 80 23.47 8.31 5.80
C LEU A 80 23.27 7.75 4.38
N ARG A 81 22.07 7.20 4.06
CA ARG A 81 21.78 6.68 2.72
C ARG A 81 21.85 7.75 1.62
N ILE A 82 21.40 8.97 1.89
CA ILE A 82 21.47 10.08 0.92
C ILE A 82 22.94 10.49 0.68
N LEU A 83 23.76 10.57 1.73
CA LEU A 83 25.19 10.89 1.60
C LEU A 83 25.94 9.80 0.84
N ALA A 84 25.70 8.52 1.15
CA ALA A 84 26.27 7.39 0.43
C ALA A 84 25.83 7.36 -1.05
N ALA A 85 24.57 7.71 -1.33
CA ALA A 85 24.04 7.80 -2.69
C ALA A 85 24.64 8.97 -3.49
N ASP A 86 24.87 10.12 -2.86
CA ASP A 86 25.52 11.26 -3.50
C ASP A 86 26.98 10.94 -3.86
N TRP A 87 27.70 10.24 -2.98
CA TRP A 87 28.99 9.65 -3.34
C TRP A 87 28.87 8.72 -4.56
N ARG A 88 27.98 7.72 -4.48
CA ARG A 88 27.85 6.69 -5.53
C ARG A 88 27.47 7.26 -6.90
N ARG A 89 26.59 8.27 -6.93
CA ARG A 89 26.07 8.85 -8.17
C ARG A 89 26.94 9.96 -8.75
N ASN A 90 27.48 10.83 -7.88
CA ASN A 90 28.11 12.08 -8.26
C ASN A 90 29.63 12.10 -7.94
N GLY A 91 30.16 11.09 -7.25
CA GLY A 91 31.59 11.04 -6.83
C GLY A 91 31.92 12.07 -5.78
N SER A 92 30.95 12.61 -5.01
CA SER A 92 31.19 13.65 -4.01
C SER A 92 32.03 13.12 -2.83
N ARG A 93 33.30 13.49 -2.77
CA ARG A 93 34.20 13.12 -1.66
C ARG A 93 33.73 13.69 -0.33
N GLU A 94 33.18 14.89 -0.32
CA GLU A 94 32.64 15.53 0.89
C GLU A 94 31.46 14.73 1.44
N SER A 95 30.57 14.18 0.56
CA SER A 95 29.49 13.31 0.97
C SER A 95 29.99 11.97 1.49
N LEU A 96 31.04 11.40 0.90
CA LEU A 96 31.66 10.18 1.39
C LEU A 96 32.23 10.38 2.80
N GLU A 97 33.01 11.43 3.02
CA GLU A 97 33.56 11.77 4.34
C GLU A 97 32.48 12.00 5.39
N ALA A 98 31.39 12.68 5.01
CA ALA A 98 30.24 12.86 5.88
C ALA A 98 29.53 11.53 6.17
N ALA A 99 29.44 10.63 5.18
CA ALA A 99 28.85 9.29 5.36
C ALA A 99 29.69 8.44 6.33
N HIS A 100 31.02 8.49 6.24
CA HIS A 100 31.91 7.83 7.21
C HIS A 100 31.69 8.35 8.64
N ARG A 101 31.59 9.68 8.84
CA ARG A 101 31.31 10.26 10.15
C ARG A 101 29.96 9.84 10.70
N ALA A 102 28.90 9.88 9.86
CA ALA A 102 27.58 9.46 10.26
C ALA A 102 27.53 7.96 10.61
N LEU A 103 28.18 7.13 9.81
CA LEU A 103 28.30 5.70 10.07
C LEU A 103 29.07 5.44 11.38
N GLY A 104 30.20 6.09 11.58
CA GLY A 104 31.00 5.98 12.80
C GLY A 104 30.22 6.35 14.06
N PHE A 105 29.43 7.44 13.99
CA PHE A 105 28.55 7.84 15.09
C PHE A 105 27.51 6.73 15.39
N TRP A 106 26.86 6.19 14.37
CA TRP A 106 25.88 5.11 14.55
C TRP A 106 26.51 3.85 15.13
N LEU A 107 27.65 3.40 14.61
CA LEU A 107 28.33 2.19 15.06
C LEU A 107 28.83 2.31 16.51
N LYS A 108 29.22 3.52 16.94
CA LYS A 108 29.61 3.80 18.32
C LYS A 108 28.43 3.71 19.30
N HIS A 109 27.28 4.27 18.94
CA HIS A 109 26.14 4.41 19.86
C HIS A 109 25.16 3.23 19.81
N ARG A 110 25.05 2.53 18.68
CA ARG A 110 24.22 1.33 18.46
C ARG A 110 22.76 1.55 18.96
N PHE A 111 22.13 2.61 18.49
CA PHE A 111 20.76 2.97 18.90
C PHE A 111 19.78 1.84 18.64
N ASN A 112 18.83 1.64 19.57
CA ASN A 112 17.78 0.67 19.45
C ASN A 112 16.40 1.29 19.76
N ASN A 113 15.33 0.63 19.31
CA ASN A 113 13.94 1.07 19.46
C ASN A 113 13.09 -0.01 20.17
N PRO A 114 12.09 0.35 21.00
CA PRO A 114 11.15 -0.60 21.59
C PRO A 114 10.29 -1.36 20.56
N ASN A 115 10.18 -0.83 19.31
CA ASN A 115 9.57 -1.56 18.21
C ASN A 115 10.64 -2.40 17.52
N TRP A 116 10.54 -3.72 17.64
CA TRP A 116 11.46 -4.70 17.07
C TRP A 116 11.75 -4.51 15.58
N TRP A 117 10.74 -4.00 14.83
CA TRP A 117 10.86 -3.81 13.38
C TRP A 117 12.05 -2.91 13.01
N TRP A 118 12.27 -1.85 13.79
CA TRP A 118 13.43 -0.96 13.58
C TRP A 118 14.74 -1.69 13.75
N ASN A 119 14.86 -2.50 14.80
CA ASN A 119 16.12 -3.16 15.15
C ASN A 119 16.49 -4.30 14.18
N ILE A 120 15.45 -5.05 13.73
CA ILE A 120 15.67 -6.29 12.95
C ILE A 120 15.54 -6.04 11.44
N ILE A 121 14.72 -5.06 11.03
CA ILE A 121 14.43 -4.81 9.62
C ILE A 121 14.93 -3.43 9.19
N GLY A 122 14.41 -2.35 9.76
CA GLY A 122 14.57 -1.01 9.22
C GLY A 122 15.99 -0.46 9.28
N VAL A 123 16.68 -0.60 10.43
CA VAL A 123 18.08 -0.18 10.61
C VAL A 123 19.04 -1.08 9.82
N PRO A 124 18.97 -2.43 9.92
CA PRO A 124 19.80 -3.30 9.09
C PRO A 124 19.64 -3.06 7.59
N MET A 125 18.42 -2.85 7.10
CA MET A 125 18.17 -2.49 5.70
C MET A 125 18.93 -1.22 5.30
N SER A 126 18.80 -0.18 6.11
CA SER A 126 19.40 1.14 5.82
C SER A 126 20.94 1.12 5.88
N LEU A 127 21.50 0.41 6.87
CA LEU A 127 22.95 0.23 6.99
C LEU A 127 23.50 -0.65 5.85
N GLY A 128 22.79 -1.72 5.50
CA GLY A 128 23.16 -2.58 4.38
C GLY A 128 23.15 -1.85 3.05
N ASP A 129 22.11 -1.05 2.77
CA ASP A 129 22.04 -0.23 1.56
C ASP A 129 23.20 0.80 1.52
N ALA A 130 23.43 1.52 2.62
CA ALA A 130 24.53 2.49 2.71
C ALA A 130 25.88 1.82 2.53
N GLY A 131 26.10 0.69 3.19
CA GLY A 131 27.34 -0.07 3.09
C GLY A 131 27.63 -0.58 1.69
N VAL A 132 26.61 -1.09 0.97
CA VAL A 132 26.76 -1.54 -0.42
C VAL A 132 27.00 -0.35 -1.36
N MET A 133 26.37 0.82 -1.14
CA MET A 133 26.64 2.03 -1.92
C MET A 133 28.07 2.57 -1.71
N MET A 134 28.63 2.39 -0.51
CA MET A 134 30.00 2.78 -0.15
C MET A 134 31.03 1.66 -0.38
N ASP A 135 30.63 0.60 -1.08
CA ASP A 135 31.52 -0.53 -1.30
C ASP A 135 32.83 -0.11 -2.02
N GLY A 136 33.97 -0.64 -1.54
CA GLY A 136 35.30 -0.21 -1.97
C GLY A 136 35.89 0.94 -1.14
N GLU A 137 35.08 1.77 -0.48
CA GLU A 137 35.50 2.89 0.37
C GLU A 137 35.38 2.59 1.87
N LEU A 138 34.62 1.57 2.27
CA LEU A 138 34.47 1.17 3.68
C LEU A 138 35.82 0.68 4.25
N THR A 139 36.17 1.17 5.42
CA THR A 139 37.24 0.56 6.23
C THR A 139 36.81 -0.84 6.70
N ASP A 140 37.76 -1.70 7.01
CA ASP A 140 37.49 -3.03 7.57
C ASP A 140 36.67 -2.98 8.88
N ALA A 141 36.90 -1.95 9.70
CA ALA A 141 36.18 -1.75 10.94
C ALA A 141 34.70 -1.39 10.69
N GLU A 142 34.41 -0.49 9.74
CA GLU A 142 33.06 -0.12 9.35
C GLU A 142 32.33 -1.29 8.74
N ARG A 143 32.93 -2.01 7.79
CA ARG A 143 32.39 -3.20 7.17
C ARG A 143 32.00 -4.25 8.22
N ARG A 144 32.93 -4.58 9.14
CA ARG A 144 32.63 -5.51 10.24
C ARG A 144 31.50 -5.01 11.14
N GLY A 145 31.52 -3.71 11.50
CA GLY A 145 30.47 -3.12 12.35
C GLY A 145 29.09 -3.17 11.75
N ILE A 146 28.97 -2.92 10.43
CA ILE A 146 27.68 -3.07 9.70
C ILE A 146 27.25 -4.53 9.73
N ILE A 147 28.12 -5.48 9.36
CA ILE A 147 27.81 -6.91 9.31
C ILE A 147 27.37 -7.42 10.69
N GLU A 148 28.03 -6.98 11.77
CA GLU A 148 27.68 -7.35 13.14
C GLU A 148 26.27 -6.86 13.51
N LEU A 149 25.92 -5.59 13.23
CA LEU A 149 24.58 -5.05 13.48
C LEU A 149 23.50 -5.72 12.63
N MET A 150 23.84 -6.23 11.46
CA MET A 150 22.92 -6.98 10.59
C MET A 150 22.78 -8.47 10.99
N THR A 151 23.55 -8.95 11.96
CA THR A 151 23.55 -10.36 12.39
C THR A 151 22.57 -10.63 13.54
N VAL A 152 21.88 -9.60 14.05
CA VAL A 152 20.92 -9.75 15.14
C VAL A 152 19.73 -10.60 14.70
N GLU A 153 19.60 -11.78 15.29
CA GLU A 153 18.43 -12.66 15.15
C GLU A 153 17.60 -12.55 16.43
N GLU A 154 16.35 -12.13 16.32
CA GLU A 154 15.39 -12.23 17.42
C GLU A 154 14.59 -13.54 17.31
N PRO A 155 14.69 -14.46 18.30
CA PRO A 155 13.84 -15.63 18.34
C PRO A 155 12.38 -15.22 18.53
N GLY A 156 11.49 -15.70 17.66
CA GLY A 156 10.04 -15.60 17.86
C GLY A 156 9.28 -14.56 17.03
N HIS A 157 9.93 -13.66 16.31
CA HIS A 157 9.25 -12.68 15.45
C HIS A 157 8.89 -13.25 14.07
N ALA A 158 7.87 -12.63 13.47
CA ALA A 158 7.17 -13.08 12.27
C ALA A 158 8.07 -13.69 11.20
N LYS A 159 7.90 -14.95 10.96
CA LYS A 159 8.69 -15.76 10.03
C LYS A 159 7.93 -16.04 8.72
N THR A 160 7.01 -15.15 8.34
CA THR A 160 6.18 -15.26 7.13
C THR A 160 5.96 -13.90 6.47
N GLY A 161 5.55 -13.92 5.21
CA GLY A 161 5.15 -12.76 4.45
C GLY A 161 6.28 -11.75 4.26
N GLN A 162 5.92 -10.48 4.15
CA GLN A 162 6.88 -9.43 3.84
C GLN A 162 7.91 -9.17 4.94
N ASN A 163 7.56 -9.36 6.20
CA ASN A 163 8.54 -9.21 7.28
C ASN A 163 9.69 -10.22 7.15
N PHE A 164 9.36 -11.48 6.84
CA PHE A 164 10.39 -12.50 6.60
C PHE A 164 11.19 -12.21 5.33
N ALA A 165 10.54 -11.75 4.26
CA ALA A 165 11.22 -11.36 3.03
C ALA A 165 12.25 -10.24 3.31
N TRP A 166 11.90 -9.18 4.05
CA TRP A 166 12.84 -8.11 4.44
C TRP A 166 14.01 -8.60 5.30
N MET A 167 13.75 -9.49 6.26
CA MET A 167 14.83 -10.09 7.07
C MET A 167 15.79 -10.89 6.18
N SER A 168 15.24 -11.65 5.22
CA SER A 168 16.05 -12.44 4.27
C SER A 168 16.82 -11.53 3.30
N GLU A 169 16.24 -10.42 2.86
CA GLU A 169 16.93 -9.41 2.07
C GLU A 169 18.06 -8.72 2.87
N ASN A 170 17.90 -8.52 4.19
CA ASN A 170 19.00 -8.04 5.03
C ASN A 170 20.14 -9.04 5.08
N ARG A 171 19.86 -10.35 5.13
CA ARG A 171 20.89 -11.39 5.00
C ARG A 171 21.56 -11.38 3.62
N LEU A 172 20.81 -11.08 2.55
CA LEU A 172 21.34 -10.91 1.20
C LEU A 172 22.33 -9.73 1.15
N ARG A 173 21.96 -8.56 1.71
CA ARG A 173 22.85 -7.38 1.84
C ARG A 173 24.11 -7.72 2.62
N ARG A 174 23.97 -8.46 3.74
CA ARG A 174 25.10 -8.92 4.54
C ARG A 174 26.04 -9.82 3.75
N GLY A 175 25.50 -10.76 2.96
CA GLY A 175 26.29 -11.62 2.07
C GLY A 175 27.05 -10.84 1.00
N MET A 176 26.43 -9.82 0.40
CA MET A 176 27.09 -8.91 -0.54
C MET A 176 28.24 -8.15 0.12
N LEU A 177 28.05 -7.58 1.32
CA LEU A 177 29.08 -6.86 2.05
C LEU A 177 30.24 -7.77 2.51
N ALA A 178 29.94 -9.00 2.87
CA ALA A 178 30.94 -9.99 3.27
C ALA A 178 31.62 -10.70 2.11
N ARG A 179 31.16 -10.52 0.86
CA ARG A 179 31.57 -11.31 -0.30
C ARG A 179 31.37 -12.82 -0.09
N ASP A 180 30.31 -13.17 0.65
CA ASP A 180 29.92 -14.55 0.96
C ASP A 180 28.81 -15.01 0.02
N GLU A 181 29.19 -15.67 -1.07
CA GLU A 181 28.26 -16.18 -2.07
C GLU A 181 27.32 -17.26 -1.49
N ALA A 182 27.79 -18.08 -0.54
CA ALA A 182 26.95 -19.10 0.10
C ALA A 182 25.85 -18.45 0.93
N LEU A 183 26.15 -17.38 1.64
CA LEU A 183 25.15 -16.59 2.38
C LEU A 183 24.18 -15.90 1.43
N VAL A 184 24.64 -15.35 0.30
CA VAL A 184 23.78 -14.75 -0.74
C VAL A 184 22.78 -15.78 -1.27
N ARG A 185 23.25 -16.98 -1.65
CA ARG A 185 22.37 -18.06 -2.14
C ARG A 185 21.38 -18.55 -1.08
N SER A 186 21.83 -18.70 0.16
CA SER A 186 20.97 -19.07 1.29
C SER A 186 19.90 -18.02 1.57
N ALA A 187 20.27 -16.74 1.59
CA ALA A 187 19.34 -15.64 1.80
C ALA A 187 18.31 -15.54 0.66
N LEU A 188 18.74 -15.72 -0.59
CA LEU A 188 17.85 -15.73 -1.74
C LEU A 188 16.86 -16.90 -1.68
N LYS A 189 17.28 -18.08 -1.27
CA LYS A 189 16.39 -19.23 -1.04
C LYS A 189 15.28 -18.88 -0.03
N ASP A 190 15.62 -18.15 1.03
CA ASP A 190 14.64 -17.70 2.04
C ASP A 190 13.68 -16.64 1.49
N VAL A 191 14.17 -15.66 0.71
CA VAL A 191 13.32 -14.70 0.00
C VAL A 191 12.32 -15.43 -0.91
N LEU A 192 12.80 -16.37 -1.72
CA LEU A 192 12.00 -17.13 -2.68
C LEU A 192 11.02 -18.10 -2.02
N ARG A 193 11.24 -18.46 -0.75
CA ARG A 193 10.27 -19.25 0.03
C ARG A 193 8.94 -18.52 0.18
N GLU A 194 8.97 -17.19 0.33
CA GLU A 194 7.76 -16.38 0.46
C GLU A 194 7.06 -16.10 -0.89
N VAL A 195 7.75 -16.30 -2.02
CA VAL A 195 7.12 -16.21 -3.35
C VAL A 195 6.37 -17.52 -3.64
N ARG A 196 5.19 -17.63 -3.04
CA ARG A 196 4.30 -18.80 -3.15
C ARG A 196 2.85 -18.41 -2.90
N MET A 197 1.93 -19.24 -3.36
CA MET A 197 0.54 -19.16 -2.92
C MET A 197 0.43 -19.50 -1.44
N GLY A 198 -0.21 -18.61 -0.67
CA GLY A 198 -0.44 -18.77 0.76
C GLY A 198 -1.89 -19.12 1.07
N GLU A 199 -2.12 -19.85 2.16
CA GLU A 199 -3.47 -20.19 2.62
C GLU A 199 -4.12 -19.07 3.45
N ARG A 200 -3.35 -18.38 4.28
CA ARG A 200 -3.80 -17.27 5.14
C ARG A 200 -3.06 -15.97 4.87
N GLU A 201 -1.74 -16.03 4.72
CA GLU A 201 -0.84 -14.90 4.45
C GLU A 201 -0.05 -15.14 3.15
N GLY A 202 0.55 -14.10 2.58
CA GLY A 202 1.25 -14.12 1.32
C GLY A 202 0.32 -13.89 0.12
N ILE A 203 0.74 -14.35 -1.07
CA ILE A 203 -0.06 -14.22 -2.30
C ILE A 203 -1.25 -15.18 -2.19
N ARG A 204 -2.46 -14.63 -2.28
CA ARG A 204 -3.70 -15.42 -2.20
C ARG A 204 -4.14 -15.87 -3.60
N SER A 205 -5.00 -16.89 -3.65
CA SER A 205 -5.52 -17.43 -4.91
C SER A 205 -6.33 -16.42 -5.74
N ASP A 206 -6.84 -15.35 -5.12
CA ASP A 206 -7.48 -14.22 -5.78
C ASP A 206 -6.51 -13.15 -6.28
N TRP A 207 -5.18 -13.35 -6.07
CA TRP A 207 -4.10 -12.43 -6.41
C TRP A 207 -4.06 -11.15 -5.56
N CYS A 208 -4.69 -11.14 -4.39
CA CYS A 208 -4.38 -10.22 -3.32
C CYS A 208 -3.17 -10.73 -2.52
N PHE A 209 -2.58 -9.85 -1.71
CA PHE A 209 -1.58 -10.22 -0.71
C PHE A 209 -2.17 -10.00 0.68
N HIS A 210 -2.11 -11.04 1.53
CA HIS A 210 -2.57 -10.96 2.91
C HIS A 210 -1.39 -10.99 3.88
N GLN A 211 -1.53 -10.26 4.99
CA GLN A 211 -0.64 -10.33 6.15
C GLN A 211 -1.38 -9.89 7.41
N HIS A 212 -0.90 -10.33 8.57
CA HIS A 212 -1.57 -10.26 9.87
C HIS A 212 -2.88 -11.06 9.88
N GLY A 213 -2.81 -12.28 9.34
CA GLY A 213 -3.95 -13.18 9.18
C GLY A 213 -4.69 -12.98 7.85
N GLU A 214 -5.99 -13.26 7.85
CA GLU A 214 -6.83 -13.08 6.66
C GLU A 214 -7.22 -11.60 6.48
N GLN A 215 -6.23 -10.79 6.16
CA GLN A 215 -6.38 -9.36 5.99
C GLN A 215 -5.75 -8.89 4.67
N PRO A 216 -6.54 -8.30 3.75
CA PRO A 216 -6.02 -7.72 2.52
C PRO A 216 -5.04 -6.57 2.79
N GLN A 217 -3.87 -6.64 2.19
CA GLN A 217 -2.76 -5.70 2.42
C GLN A 217 -2.18 -5.15 1.11
N PHE A 218 -3.01 -4.93 0.09
CA PHE A 218 -2.57 -4.42 -1.22
C PHE A 218 -1.64 -3.20 -1.09
N GLY A 219 -2.08 -2.16 -0.40
CA GLY A 219 -1.34 -0.91 -0.32
C GLY A 219 -0.26 -0.85 0.77
N ASN A 220 -0.08 -1.91 1.57
CA ASN A 220 0.93 -1.97 2.63
C ASN A 220 1.94 -3.09 2.36
N TYR A 221 1.88 -4.19 3.14
CA TYR A 221 2.82 -5.31 3.04
C TYR A 221 2.85 -5.94 1.64
N GLY A 222 1.70 -6.04 0.98
CA GLY A 222 1.62 -6.56 -0.38
C GLY A 222 2.30 -5.67 -1.40
N LEU A 223 2.16 -4.34 -1.29
CA LEU A 223 2.88 -3.41 -2.16
C LEU A 223 4.38 -3.48 -1.92
N SER A 224 4.81 -3.52 -0.65
CA SER A 224 6.21 -3.70 -0.31
C SER A 224 6.76 -5.02 -0.86
N PHE A 225 5.97 -6.10 -0.80
CA PHE A 225 6.33 -7.39 -1.37
C PHE A 225 6.49 -7.30 -2.90
N LEU A 226 5.52 -6.74 -3.60
CA LEU A 226 5.59 -6.60 -5.07
C LEU A 226 6.81 -5.77 -5.49
N VAL A 227 7.04 -4.61 -4.85
CA VAL A 227 8.18 -3.72 -5.13
C VAL A 227 9.50 -4.43 -4.86
N SER A 228 9.61 -5.11 -3.73
CA SER A 228 10.80 -5.85 -3.31
C SER A 228 11.13 -6.99 -4.27
N GLN A 229 10.15 -7.85 -4.58
CA GLN A 229 10.35 -9.01 -5.45
C GLN A 229 10.63 -8.59 -6.90
N SER A 230 9.92 -7.59 -7.43
CA SER A 230 10.17 -7.09 -8.79
C SER A 230 11.56 -6.44 -8.92
N ARG A 231 11.98 -5.68 -7.90
CA ARG A 231 13.33 -5.08 -7.85
C ARG A 231 14.41 -6.14 -7.82
N LEU A 232 14.29 -7.13 -6.94
CA LEU A 232 15.27 -8.21 -6.85
C LEU A 232 15.32 -9.03 -8.15
N ALA A 233 14.18 -9.38 -8.73
CA ALA A 233 14.14 -10.11 -10.01
C ALA A 233 14.91 -9.36 -11.11
N ALA A 234 14.74 -8.03 -11.19
CA ALA A 234 15.47 -7.20 -12.15
C ALA A 234 16.99 -7.14 -11.87
N LEU A 235 17.38 -7.00 -10.60
CA LEU A 235 18.79 -6.90 -10.20
C LEU A 235 19.56 -8.22 -10.43
N LEU A 236 18.88 -9.35 -10.21
CA LEU A 236 19.47 -10.68 -10.29
C LEU A 236 19.56 -11.23 -11.73
N ALA A 237 18.85 -10.64 -12.69
CA ALA A 237 18.84 -11.11 -14.07
C ALA A 237 20.24 -11.13 -14.68
N GLY A 238 20.72 -12.28 -15.19
CA GLY A 238 22.03 -12.46 -15.80
C GLY A 238 23.22 -12.45 -14.83
N THR A 239 22.97 -12.68 -13.50
CA THR A 239 24.03 -12.72 -12.48
C THR A 239 24.38 -14.13 -12.01
N GLY A 240 23.67 -15.18 -12.42
CA GLY A 240 23.77 -16.54 -11.87
C GLY A 240 22.99 -16.73 -10.55
N PHE A 241 22.21 -15.72 -10.13
CA PHE A 241 21.32 -15.74 -8.96
C PHE A 241 19.85 -15.52 -9.35
N GLU A 242 19.48 -15.73 -10.62
CA GLU A 242 18.17 -15.44 -11.16
C GLU A 242 17.03 -16.14 -10.39
N TYR A 243 15.86 -15.51 -10.43
CA TYR A 243 14.64 -16.17 -9.98
C TYR A 243 14.33 -17.40 -10.82
N PRO A 244 13.96 -18.53 -10.20
CA PRO A 244 13.36 -19.65 -10.94
C PRO A 244 12.14 -19.15 -11.74
N PRO A 245 11.95 -19.62 -12.99
CA PRO A 245 10.87 -19.13 -13.86
C PRO A 245 9.49 -19.18 -13.23
N GLU A 246 9.18 -20.23 -12.46
CA GLU A 246 7.91 -20.42 -11.76
C GLU A 246 7.72 -19.38 -10.64
N LYS A 247 8.79 -18.96 -9.97
CA LYS A 247 8.74 -17.90 -8.94
C LYS A 247 8.53 -16.52 -9.56
N LEU A 248 9.27 -16.25 -10.64
CA LEU A 248 9.11 -15.00 -11.39
C LEU A 248 7.71 -14.86 -11.95
N GLU A 249 7.12 -15.96 -12.45
CA GLU A 249 5.75 -15.96 -12.96
C GLU A 249 4.71 -15.63 -11.87
N LEU A 250 4.90 -16.11 -10.63
CA LEU A 250 4.02 -15.73 -9.52
C LEU A 250 4.07 -14.21 -9.24
N VAL A 251 5.25 -13.59 -9.30
CA VAL A 251 5.38 -12.13 -9.12
C VAL A 251 4.72 -11.38 -10.29
N ARG A 252 4.91 -11.82 -11.52
CA ARG A 252 4.28 -11.26 -12.73
C ARG A 252 2.75 -11.34 -12.66
N ARG A 253 2.23 -12.48 -12.20
CA ARG A 253 0.78 -12.66 -12.03
C ARG A 253 0.23 -11.84 -10.86
N LEU A 254 0.94 -11.70 -9.75
CA LEU A 254 0.56 -10.78 -8.69
C LEU A 254 0.43 -9.35 -9.24
N ALA A 255 1.36 -8.92 -10.08
CA ALA A 255 1.28 -7.62 -10.75
C ALA A 255 0.08 -7.53 -11.71
N SER A 256 -0.10 -8.50 -12.61
CA SER A 256 -1.10 -8.46 -13.68
C SER A 256 -2.51 -8.85 -13.24
N GLU A 257 -2.67 -9.78 -12.30
CA GLU A 257 -3.99 -10.24 -11.84
C GLU A 257 -4.49 -9.50 -10.59
N GLY A 258 -3.56 -8.89 -9.83
CA GLY A 258 -3.86 -8.14 -8.63
C GLY A 258 -3.74 -6.63 -8.85
N TYR A 259 -2.50 -6.15 -8.92
CA TYR A 259 -2.21 -4.72 -8.86
C TYR A 259 -2.66 -3.91 -10.08
N SER A 260 -2.76 -4.51 -11.26
CA SER A 260 -3.28 -3.83 -12.46
C SER A 260 -4.73 -3.36 -12.30
N TRP A 261 -5.49 -3.94 -11.37
CA TRP A 261 -6.90 -3.62 -11.14
C TRP A 261 -7.13 -2.44 -10.20
N ILE A 262 -6.21 -2.18 -9.26
CA ILE A 262 -6.44 -1.32 -8.10
C ILE A 262 -5.89 0.11 -8.25
N CYS A 263 -5.33 0.44 -9.40
CA CYS A 263 -4.86 1.79 -9.70
C CYS A 263 -5.62 2.38 -10.88
N TRP A 264 -6.03 3.64 -10.76
CA TRP A 264 -6.73 4.39 -11.80
C TRP A 264 -6.08 5.75 -12.02
N LYS A 265 -5.61 5.99 -13.25
CA LYS A 265 -5.00 7.28 -13.65
C LYS A 265 -3.93 7.79 -12.67
N GLY A 266 -3.03 6.90 -12.23
CA GLY A 266 -1.93 7.25 -11.33
C GLY A 266 -2.30 7.37 -9.84
N MET A 267 -3.48 6.92 -9.46
CA MET A 267 -3.95 6.90 -8.07
C MET A 267 -4.35 5.48 -7.66
N MET A 268 -3.96 5.06 -6.46
CA MET A 268 -4.40 3.78 -5.89
C MET A 268 -5.80 3.93 -5.29
N ASP A 269 -6.64 2.92 -5.47
CA ASP A 269 -7.96 2.87 -4.83
C ASP A 269 -7.86 2.98 -3.30
N VAL A 270 -8.67 3.85 -2.71
CA VAL A 270 -8.77 4.04 -1.25
C VAL A 270 -9.01 2.72 -0.52
N SER A 271 -9.89 1.88 -1.05
CA SER A 271 -10.22 0.57 -0.46
C SER A 271 -9.04 -0.41 -0.43
N ALA A 272 -8.02 -0.19 -1.26
CA ALA A 272 -6.82 -1.01 -1.35
C ALA A 272 -5.62 -0.45 -0.57
N MET A 273 -5.67 0.80 -0.10
CA MET A 273 -4.51 1.49 0.51
C MET A 273 -4.03 0.88 1.82
N GLY A 274 -4.91 0.22 2.57
CA GLY A 274 -4.62 -0.26 3.92
C GLY A 274 -4.64 0.89 4.97
N ARG A 275 -3.89 0.74 6.07
CA ARG A 275 -3.94 1.69 7.20
C ARG A 275 -3.15 2.99 7.02
N GLN A 276 -2.20 3.04 6.10
CA GLN A 276 -1.34 4.20 5.91
C GLN A 276 -2.02 5.22 4.98
N LEU A 277 -2.69 6.19 5.58
CA LEU A 277 -3.53 7.19 4.92
C LEU A 277 -2.92 8.61 5.01
N HIS A 278 -1.61 8.73 4.79
CA HIS A 278 -0.91 10.03 4.82
C HIS A 278 -1.23 10.88 3.59
N ARG A 279 -0.76 12.14 3.62
CA ARG A 279 -0.82 13.03 2.47
C ARG A 279 -0.19 12.36 1.23
N ASP A 280 -0.87 12.48 0.10
CA ASP A 280 -0.45 12.01 -1.23
C ASP A 280 -0.20 10.48 -1.34
N THR A 281 -0.65 9.70 -0.35
CA THR A 281 -0.38 8.25 -0.29
C THR A 281 -1.00 7.49 -1.47
N GLN A 282 -2.18 7.90 -1.96
CA GLN A 282 -2.78 7.27 -3.15
C GLN A 282 -1.85 7.35 -4.36
N ARG A 283 -1.29 8.53 -4.61
CA ARG A 283 -0.34 8.79 -5.71
C ARG A 283 0.98 8.04 -5.51
N THR A 284 1.56 8.14 -4.31
CA THR A 284 2.83 7.50 -3.98
C THR A 284 2.75 5.98 -4.11
N LYS A 285 1.64 5.38 -3.64
CA LYS A 285 1.44 3.93 -3.76
C LYS A 285 1.23 3.50 -5.21
N ALA A 286 0.48 4.25 -6.01
CA ALA A 286 0.34 3.98 -7.44
C ALA A 286 1.67 4.10 -8.18
N ALA A 287 2.51 5.10 -7.87
CA ALA A 287 3.85 5.23 -8.43
C ALA A 287 4.77 4.05 -8.05
N ASN A 288 4.62 3.48 -6.86
CA ASN A 288 5.34 2.27 -6.46
C ASN A 288 4.88 1.03 -7.24
N VAL A 289 3.58 0.91 -7.56
CA VAL A 289 3.07 -0.14 -8.46
C VAL A 289 3.69 0.00 -9.85
N GLU A 290 3.72 1.22 -10.38
CA GLU A 290 4.33 1.51 -11.68
C GLU A 290 5.81 1.13 -11.73
N ARG A 291 6.58 1.52 -10.71
CA ARG A 291 7.99 1.12 -10.57
C ARG A 291 8.17 -0.40 -10.52
N ALA A 292 7.26 -1.11 -9.86
CA ALA A 292 7.31 -2.58 -9.83
C ALA A 292 7.07 -3.18 -11.22
N PHE A 293 6.17 -2.60 -12.01
CA PHE A 293 5.93 -3.02 -13.40
C PHE A 293 7.15 -2.77 -14.28
N GLU A 294 7.75 -1.57 -14.20
CA GLU A 294 9.00 -1.23 -14.90
C GLU A 294 10.14 -2.21 -14.56
N ASN A 295 10.25 -2.63 -13.30
CA ASN A 295 11.24 -3.62 -12.90
C ASN A 295 10.96 -5.00 -13.52
N LEU A 296 9.70 -5.43 -13.58
CA LEU A 296 9.33 -6.68 -14.24
C LEU A 296 9.59 -6.64 -15.75
N GLU A 297 9.37 -5.50 -16.40
CA GLU A 297 9.70 -5.30 -17.83
C GLU A 297 11.18 -5.53 -18.11
N LYS A 298 12.08 -5.14 -17.20
CA LYS A 298 13.53 -5.44 -17.27
C LYS A 298 13.84 -6.94 -17.25
N THR A 299 12.90 -7.79 -16.80
CA THR A 299 13.02 -9.25 -16.84
C THR A 299 12.42 -9.87 -18.10
N GLY A 300 12.09 -9.07 -19.12
CA GLY A 300 11.44 -9.53 -20.35
C GLY A 300 9.92 -9.75 -20.21
N TRP A 301 9.29 -9.29 -19.12
CA TRP A 301 7.84 -9.32 -19.00
C TRP A 301 7.19 -8.26 -19.88
N VAL A 302 6.16 -8.68 -20.60
CA VAL A 302 5.32 -7.77 -21.38
C VAL A 302 4.12 -7.37 -20.52
N ARG A 303 4.01 -6.09 -20.22
CA ARG A 303 2.89 -5.55 -19.45
C ARG A 303 1.58 -5.83 -20.20
N PRO A 304 0.56 -6.42 -19.53
CA PRO A 304 -0.72 -6.63 -20.18
C PRO A 304 -1.44 -5.29 -20.42
N ALA A 305 -2.27 -5.24 -21.44
CA ALA A 305 -3.17 -4.10 -21.67
C ALA A 305 -4.10 -3.87 -20.47
N PRO A 306 -4.56 -2.63 -20.25
CA PRO A 306 -5.53 -2.33 -19.21
C PRO A 306 -6.76 -3.24 -19.32
N ARG A 307 -7.19 -3.79 -18.19
CA ARG A 307 -8.37 -4.67 -18.11
C ARG A 307 -9.61 -3.86 -17.78
N PHE A 308 -10.74 -4.28 -18.34
CA PHE A 308 -12.05 -3.72 -18.09
C PHE A 308 -13.01 -4.82 -17.63
N GLY A 309 -14.20 -4.44 -17.16
CA GLY A 309 -15.20 -5.32 -16.61
C GLY A 309 -15.11 -5.46 -15.09
N PHE A 310 -15.67 -6.52 -14.56
CA PHE A 310 -15.81 -6.77 -13.13
C PHE A 310 -14.78 -7.80 -12.65
N ARG A 311 -14.10 -7.49 -11.53
CA ARG A 311 -13.17 -8.38 -10.85
C ARG A 311 -13.57 -8.51 -9.39
N TYR A 312 -13.79 -9.73 -8.93
CA TYR A 312 -13.98 -10.05 -7.52
C TYR A 312 -12.75 -10.75 -6.94
N PHE A 313 -12.22 -10.20 -5.85
CA PHE A 313 -11.16 -10.76 -5.03
C PHE A 313 -11.82 -11.50 -3.86
N ASP A 314 -12.14 -12.78 -4.06
CA ASP A 314 -13.00 -13.57 -3.17
C ASP A 314 -12.38 -13.85 -1.79
N LYS A 315 -11.06 -13.92 -1.69
CA LYS A 315 -10.34 -14.05 -0.40
C LYS A 315 -10.25 -12.72 0.37
N SER A 316 -10.64 -11.62 -0.27
CA SER A 316 -10.41 -10.27 0.22
C SER A 316 -11.70 -9.49 0.44
N ALA A 317 -12.87 -10.06 0.12
CA ALA A 317 -14.18 -9.39 0.17
C ALA A 317 -14.16 -8.03 -0.55
N TYR A 318 -13.53 -7.98 -1.73
CA TYR A 318 -13.25 -6.77 -2.46
C TYR A 318 -13.54 -6.95 -3.95
N ALA A 319 -14.31 -6.04 -4.52
CA ALA A 319 -14.61 -6.04 -5.94
C ALA A 319 -14.19 -4.72 -6.59
N VAL A 320 -13.74 -4.80 -7.83
CA VAL A 320 -13.40 -3.66 -8.68
C VAL A 320 -14.12 -3.78 -10.00
N TYR A 321 -14.71 -2.70 -10.45
CA TYR A 321 -15.27 -2.55 -11.78
C TYR A 321 -14.54 -1.45 -12.54
N ARG A 322 -14.21 -1.71 -13.80
CA ARG A 322 -13.53 -0.76 -14.69
C ARG A 322 -14.27 -0.66 -16.02
N ALA A 323 -14.80 0.51 -16.30
CA ALA A 323 -15.27 0.93 -17.63
C ALA A 323 -14.23 1.83 -18.29
N GLN A 324 -14.42 2.21 -19.54
CA GLN A 324 -13.48 3.10 -20.24
C GLN A 324 -13.37 4.48 -19.57
N GLY A 325 -14.47 5.00 -19.00
CA GLY A 325 -14.55 6.33 -18.42
C GLY A 325 -14.37 6.40 -16.91
N PHE A 326 -14.53 5.30 -16.19
CA PHE A 326 -14.48 5.28 -14.73
C PHE A 326 -14.04 3.93 -14.16
N MET A 327 -13.61 3.97 -12.91
CA MET A 327 -13.40 2.81 -12.06
C MET A 327 -14.26 2.94 -10.81
N ALA A 328 -14.75 1.82 -10.29
CA ALA A 328 -15.40 1.76 -9.00
C ALA A 328 -14.93 0.55 -8.21
N SER A 329 -14.99 0.64 -6.89
CA SER A 329 -14.66 -0.49 -6.01
C SER A 329 -15.67 -0.61 -4.88
N VAL A 330 -15.96 -1.85 -4.45
CA VAL A 330 -16.71 -2.14 -3.22
C VAL A 330 -15.86 -3.00 -2.32
N ARG A 331 -15.78 -2.62 -1.04
CA ARG A 331 -15.10 -3.41 -0.02
C ARG A 331 -16.03 -3.74 1.14
N ALA A 332 -16.06 -5.02 1.49
CA ALA A 332 -16.73 -5.54 2.67
C ALA A 332 -15.74 -6.26 3.59
N SER A 333 -16.24 -6.75 4.72
CA SER A 333 -15.56 -7.64 5.65
C SER A 333 -16.46 -8.81 6.00
N THR A 334 -15.88 -9.86 6.59
CA THR A 334 -16.61 -11.05 7.06
C THR A 334 -16.10 -11.43 8.44
N PRO A 335 -16.66 -12.43 9.13
CA PRO A 335 -16.10 -12.92 10.39
C PRO A 335 -14.66 -13.42 10.28
N ARG A 336 -14.22 -13.81 9.07
CA ARG A 336 -12.85 -14.29 8.80
C ARG A 336 -11.96 -13.20 8.23
N ILE A 337 -12.47 -12.41 7.28
CA ILE A 337 -11.70 -11.38 6.56
C ILE A 337 -11.78 -10.07 7.33
N THR A 338 -10.67 -9.63 7.88
CA THR A 338 -10.56 -8.33 8.55
C THR A 338 -10.77 -7.20 7.55
N GLY A 339 -11.65 -6.26 7.87
CA GLY A 339 -11.99 -5.16 6.97
C GLY A 339 -10.83 -4.18 6.78
N THR A 340 -10.30 -3.64 7.87
CA THR A 340 -9.16 -2.73 7.84
C THR A 340 -8.39 -2.80 9.15
N GLU A 341 -7.11 -2.53 9.08
CA GLU A 341 -6.23 -2.41 10.23
C GLU A 341 -6.36 -1.00 10.82
N THR A 342 -6.64 -0.94 12.12
CA THR A 342 -6.76 0.32 12.87
C THR A 342 -5.85 0.30 14.08
N TRP A 343 -5.30 1.46 14.46
CA TRP A 343 -4.47 1.65 15.65
C TRP A 343 -3.11 0.91 15.67
N ILE A 344 -2.77 0.20 14.64
CA ILE A 344 -1.44 -0.41 14.54
C ILE A 344 -0.44 0.69 14.21
N ASN A 345 0.56 0.86 15.06
CA ASN A 345 1.52 1.96 15.00
C ASN A 345 0.83 3.34 15.03
N GLU A 346 -0.33 3.45 15.70
CA GLU A 346 -1.11 4.69 15.77
C GLU A 346 -1.63 5.20 14.42
N ASP A 347 -1.61 4.35 13.40
CA ASP A 347 -2.17 4.61 12.08
C ASP A 347 -3.67 4.31 12.05
N ASN A 348 -4.40 5.05 11.22
CA ASN A 348 -5.81 4.81 10.88
C ASN A 348 -6.74 4.68 12.10
N ALA A 349 -6.64 5.57 13.06
CA ALA A 349 -7.40 5.49 14.31
C ALA A 349 -8.92 5.56 14.12
N LYS A 350 -9.40 6.12 13.00
CA LYS A 350 -10.83 6.34 12.70
C LYS A 350 -11.40 5.40 11.63
N GLY A 351 -10.58 4.60 10.92
CA GLY A 351 -10.97 3.86 9.72
C GLY A 351 -11.76 2.57 9.94
N MET A 352 -12.41 2.35 11.08
CA MET A 352 -13.14 1.12 11.40
C MET A 352 -14.19 0.74 10.35
N CYS A 353 -14.84 1.73 9.74
CA CYS A 353 -15.94 1.51 8.78
C CYS A 353 -15.50 1.41 7.31
N MET A 354 -14.21 1.42 7.01
CA MET A 354 -13.69 1.42 5.63
C MET A 354 -13.96 0.12 4.84
N ALA A 355 -14.54 -0.90 5.47
CA ALA A 355 -14.94 -2.15 4.82
C ALA A 355 -16.36 -2.58 5.22
N ASP A 356 -17.27 -1.62 5.39
CA ASP A 356 -18.67 -1.85 5.70
C ASP A 356 -19.58 -1.68 4.47
N GLY A 357 -19.06 -2.09 3.30
CA GLY A 357 -19.66 -1.83 2.01
C GLY A 357 -19.25 -0.45 1.46
N ALA A 358 -18.01 -0.05 1.71
CA ALA A 358 -17.47 1.18 1.14
C ALA A 358 -17.42 1.08 -0.38
N LEU A 359 -18.03 2.04 -1.07
CA LEU A 359 -18.06 2.19 -2.52
C LEU A 359 -17.24 3.41 -2.91
N MET A 360 -16.14 3.22 -3.62
CA MET A 360 -15.34 4.31 -4.16
C MET A 360 -15.53 4.42 -5.66
N THR A 361 -15.65 5.65 -6.19
CA THR A 361 -15.86 5.92 -7.62
C THR A 361 -14.84 6.92 -8.15
N TYR A 362 -14.23 6.61 -9.29
CA TYR A 362 -13.13 7.37 -9.86
C TYR A 362 -13.34 7.62 -11.35
N ALA A 363 -13.37 8.87 -11.76
CA ALA A 363 -13.25 9.27 -13.17
C ALA A 363 -11.87 9.86 -13.45
N THR A 364 -11.39 10.73 -12.56
CA THR A 364 -10.08 11.39 -12.66
C THR A 364 -9.01 10.64 -11.87
N GLY A 365 -9.41 9.86 -10.87
CA GLY A 365 -8.56 9.25 -9.85
C GLY A 365 -8.38 10.10 -8.60
N ARG A 366 -8.70 11.39 -8.67
CA ARG A 366 -8.44 12.40 -7.62
C ARG A 366 -9.64 12.73 -6.74
N GLU A 367 -10.73 12.03 -6.88
CA GLU A 367 -11.99 12.29 -6.17
C GLU A 367 -11.83 12.22 -4.64
N TYR A 368 -10.91 11.37 -4.17
CA TYR A 368 -10.60 11.19 -2.74
C TYR A 368 -9.17 11.61 -2.37
N GLU A 369 -8.46 12.35 -3.22
CA GLU A 369 -7.08 12.76 -2.95
C GLU A 369 -7.01 13.68 -1.72
N ASN A 370 -6.37 13.20 -0.64
CA ASN A 370 -6.23 13.93 0.63
C ASN A 370 -7.56 14.31 1.32
N VAL A 371 -8.67 13.62 1.02
CA VAL A 371 -10.00 13.95 1.56
C VAL A 371 -10.18 13.58 3.03
N PHE A 372 -9.44 12.60 3.54
CA PHE A 372 -9.65 12.00 4.86
C PHE A 372 -9.67 12.99 6.03
N PRO A 373 -8.77 14.01 6.10
CA PRO A 373 -8.83 15.02 7.15
C PRO A 373 -10.09 15.88 7.11
N LEU A 374 -10.77 15.93 5.96
CA LEU A 374 -11.96 16.75 5.71
C LEU A 374 -13.27 16.02 6.05
N TRP A 375 -13.21 14.70 6.33
CA TRP A 375 -14.38 13.94 6.77
C TRP A 375 -14.78 14.32 8.20
N ASP A 376 -15.97 14.88 8.33
CA ASP A 376 -16.56 15.26 9.62
C ASP A 376 -16.98 14.03 10.45
N ASP A 377 -17.45 13.00 9.78
CA ASP A 377 -17.84 11.73 10.37
C ASP A 377 -17.22 10.55 9.58
N TRP A 378 -16.33 9.81 10.21
CA TRP A 378 -15.67 8.65 9.63
C TRP A 378 -16.55 7.38 9.55
N ARG A 379 -17.82 7.49 9.92
CA ARG A 379 -18.84 6.50 9.61
C ARG A 379 -19.52 6.78 8.27
N MET A 380 -19.42 8.01 7.78
CA MET A 380 -20.02 8.49 6.52
C MET A 380 -19.04 8.28 5.35
N ILE A 381 -18.58 7.05 5.17
CA ILE A 381 -17.78 6.64 4.02
C ILE A 381 -18.72 6.32 2.85
N PRO A 382 -18.41 6.71 1.59
CA PRO A 382 -19.28 6.42 0.45
C PRO A 382 -19.71 4.95 0.39
N GLY A 383 -20.98 4.71 0.15
CA GLY A 383 -21.59 3.37 0.12
C GLY A 383 -21.98 2.80 1.50
N VAL A 384 -21.44 3.30 2.62
CA VAL A 384 -21.68 2.75 3.96
C VAL A 384 -23.05 3.17 4.52
N THR A 385 -23.74 2.23 5.18
CA THR A 385 -24.91 2.49 6.03
C THR A 385 -24.49 2.41 7.49
N ALA A 386 -24.64 3.50 8.25
CA ALA A 386 -24.13 3.60 9.60
C ALA A 386 -24.93 4.58 10.49
N TYR A 387 -24.64 4.58 11.78
CA TYR A 387 -25.14 5.57 12.72
C TYR A 387 -24.41 6.90 12.55
N LEU A 388 -25.12 7.97 12.23
CA LEU A 388 -24.57 9.31 12.08
C LEU A 388 -24.11 9.89 13.44
N GLY A 389 -22.87 10.37 13.50
CA GLY A 389 -22.29 11.01 14.66
C GLY A 389 -21.95 10.07 15.84
N LYS A 390 -22.17 8.76 15.70
CA LYS A 390 -21.76 7.81 16.73
C LYS A 390 -20.24 7.69 16.78
N PRO A 391 -19.59 7.85 17.95
CA PRO A 391 -18.14 7.80 18.03
C PRO A 391 -17.54 6.51 17.44
N VAL A 392 -16.45 6.66 16.69
CA VAL A 392 -15.63 5.51 16.23
C VAL A 392 -14.72 5.12 17.38
N VAL A 393 -14.86 3.88 17.84
CA VAL A 393 -14.02 3.32 18.91
C VAL A 393 -13.12 2.23 18.35
N ARG A 394 -11.96 1.99 19.00
CA ARG A 394 -11.06 0.90 18.64
C ARG A 394 -11.75 -0.44 18.86
N LYS A 395 -12.31 -1.01 17.80
CA LYS A 395 -12.97 -2.31 17.80
C LYS A 395 -12.55 -3.11 16.55
N ASP A 396 -12.86 -4.41 16.57
CA ASP A 396 -12.74 -5.28 15.42
C ASP A 396 -13.62 -4.75 14.27
N SER A 397 -13.02 -4.52 13.11
CA SER A 397 -13.70 -4.04 11.90
C SER A 397 -14.38 -5.17 11.10
N ARG A 398 -14.62 -6.34 11.70
CA ARG A 398 -15.25 -7.47 11.02
C ARG A 398 -16.77 -7.37 11.05
N ASN A 399 -17.37 -7.75 9.92
CA ASN A 399 -18.79 -8.02 9.82
C ASN A 399 -19.16 -9.33 10.54
N ARG A 400 -20.40 -9.45 10.99
CA ARG A 400 -20.90 -10.69 11.62
C ARG A 400 -21.45 -11.69 10.61
N ARG A 401 -21.70 -11.28 9.36
CA ARG A 401 -22.20 -12.14 8.28
C ARG A 401 -21.10 -12.55 7.31
N ASP A 402 -21.26 -13.74 6.74
CA ASP A 402 -20.38 -14.32 5.70
C ASP A 402 -21.24 -14.81 4.53
N ASP A 403 -22.01 -13.88 3.94
CA ASP A 403 -22.99 -14.16 2.90
C ASP A 403 -22.72 -13.38 1.60
N ILE A 404 -21.47 -12.99 1.38
CA ILE A 404 -21.10 -12.23 0.17
C ILE A 404 -21.37 -13.06 -1.07
N ARG A 405 -22.10 -12.46 -2.03
CA ARG A 405 -22.28 -12.95 -3.38
C ARG A 405 -21.76 -11.92 -4.37
N ALA A 406 -20.85 -12.33 -5.22
CA ALA A 406 -20.29 -11.45 -6.22
C ALA A 406 -19.89 -12.22 -7.47
N GLY A 407 -20.04 -11.60 -8.63
CA GLY A 407 -19.68 -12.19 -9.89
C GLY A 407 -19.85 -11.25 -11.07
N SER A 408 -19.17 -11.57 -12.18
CA SER A 408 -19.31 -10.88 -13.46
C SER A 408 -20.57 -11.34 -14.19
N ALA A 409 -21.19 -10.43 -14.94
CA ALA A 409 -22.32 -10.70 -15.82
C ALA A 409 -22.19 -9.83 -17.07
N GLY A 410 -21.91 -10.43 -18.23
CA GLY A 410 -21.58 -9.68 -19.45
C GLY A 410 -20.41 -8.73 -19.23
N ASP A 411 -20.58 -7.46 -19.63
CA ASP A 411 -19.59 -6.38 -19.43
C ASP A 411 -19.65 -5.75 -18.02
N GLY A 412 -20.54 -6.24 -17.15
CA GLY A 412 -20.76 -5.76 -15.81
C GLY A 412 -20.53 -6.82 -14.74
N GLY A 413 -21.15 -6.62 -13.58
CA GLY A 413 -21.12 -7.55 -12.48
C GLY A 413 -21.97 -7.07 -11.31
N ALA A 414 -22.05 -7.89 -10.27
CA ALA A 414 -22.75 -7.55 -9.05
C ALA A 414 -21.96 -7.95 -7.81
N PHE A 415 -22.19 -7.21 -6.73
CA PHE A 415 -21.68 -7.50 -5.40
C PHE A 415 -22.80 -7.26 -4.39
N GLU A 416 -23.07 -8.24 -3.53
CA GLU A 416 -24.09 -8.13 -2.48
C GLU A 416 -23.63 -8.80 -1.20
N PHE A 417 -24.06 -8.28 -0.04
CA PHE A 417 -23.81 -8.86 1.27
C PHE A 417 -24.76 -8.27 2.32
N THR A 418 -24.85 -8.90 3.47
CA THR A 418 -25.53 -8.34 4.64
C THR A 418 -24.49 -7.77 5.61
N PHE A 419 -24.58 -6.48 5.86
CA PHE A 419 -23.85 -5.83 6.95
C PHE A 419 -24.57 -6.06 8.27
N GLU A 420 -23.87 -6.50 9.31
CA GLU A 420 -24.38 -6.62 10.67
C GLU A 420 -23.29 -6.27 11.69
N ARG A 421 -23.48 -5.15 12.37
CA ARG A 421 -22.60 -4.72 13.48
C ARG A 421 -23.31 -3.67 14.35
N GLU A 422 -22.99 -3.65 15.66
CA GLU A 422 -23.50 -2.66 16.63
C GLU A 422 -25.03 -2.56 16.70
N GLY A 423 -25.77 -3.64 16.40
CA GLY A 423 -27.23 -3.66 16.37
C GLY A 423 -27.86 -3.06 15.11
N LEU A 424 -27.05 -2.72 14.11
CA LEU A 424 -27.49 -2.30 12.77
C LEU A 424 -27.33 -3.47 11.82
N VAL A 425 -28.38 -3.74 11.04
CA VAL A 425 -28.41 -4.71 9.94
C VAL A 425 -28.84 -4.00 8.67
N ALA A 426 -28.19 -4.31 7.53
CA ALA A 426 -28.54 -3.80 6.22
C ALA A 426 -28.13 -4.80 5.13
N HIS A 427 -29.04 -5.26 4.31
CA HIS A 427 -28.71 -5.98 3.08
C HIS A 427 -28.37 -4.97 1.99
N LYS A 428 -27.23 -5.14 1.30
CA LYS A 428 -26.69 -4.16 0.36
C LYS A 428 -26.31 -4.84 -0.94
N LYS A 429 -26.61 -4.17 -2.07
CA LYS A 429 -26.31 -4.67 -3.41
C LYS A 429 -25.85 -3.54 -4.33
N TRP A 430 -24.84 -3.82 -5.12
CA TRP A 430 -24.34 -2.97 -6.20
C TRP A 430 -24.33 -3.76 -7.50
N THR A 431 -24.89 -3.15 -8.55
CA THR A 431 -24.87 -3.70 -9.90
C THR A 431 -24.10 -2.74 -10.80
N PHE A 432 -23.04 -3.23 -11.41
CA PHE A 432 -22.11 -2.46 -12.23
C PHE A 432 -22.37 -2.72 -13.71
N SER A 433 -22.35 -1.67 -14.51
CA SER A 433 -22.45 -1.73 -15.97
C SER A 433 -21.63 -0.61 -16.61
N PRO A 434 -21.40 -0.62 -17.94
CA PRO A 434 -20.76 0.48 -18.64
C PRO A 434 -21.48 1.83 -18.47
N ASP A 435 -22.79 1.81 -18.21
CA ASP A 435 -23.64 3.00 -18.04
C ASP A 435 -23.61 3.56 -16.61
N GLY A 436 -23.06 2.82 -15.64
CA GLY A 436 -22.97 3.25 -14.23
C GLY A 436 -23.21 2.14 -13.22
N ILE A 437 -23.61 2.55 -12.03
CA ILE A 437 -23.75 1.68 -10.86
C ILE A 437 -25.16 1.87 -10.27
N ALA A 438 -25.93 0.80 -10.16
CA ALA A 438 -27.16 0.79 -9.35
C ALA A 438 -26.82 0.30 -7.94
N CYS A 439 -27.26 1.05 -6.93
CA CYS A 439 -26.98 0.83 -5.52
C CYS A 439 -28.30 0.67 -4.76
N GLU A 440 -28.48 -0.46 -4.11
CA GLU A 440 -29.70 -0.82 -3.41
C GLU A 440 -29.42 -1.29 -1.99
N GLY A 441 -30.27 -0.96 -1.06
CA GLY A 441 -30.25 -1.49 0.29
C GLY A 441 -31.66 -1.78 0.78
N SER A 442 -31.81 -2.86 1.55
CA SER A 442 -33.08 -3.31 2.10
C SER A 442 -32.89 -3.94 3.48
N GLY A 443 -33.98 -4.19 4.20
CA GLY A 443 -33.91 -4.80 5.52
C GLY A 443 -33.15 -3.96 6.53
N ILE A 444 -33.06 -2.63 6.34
CA ILE A 444 -32.30 -1.76 7.23
C ILE A 444 -33.04 -1.64 8.54
N SER A 445 -32.45 -2.23 9.59
CA SER A 445 -33.02 -2.25 10.94
C SER A 445 -31.96 -1.94 11.96
N ALA A 446 -32.28 -1.13 12.96
CA ALA A 446 -31.34 -0.70 13.98
C ALA A 446 -31.96 -0.65 15.38
N SER A 447 -31.22 -1.11 16.38
CA SER A 447 -31.66 -1.16 17.78
C SER A 447 -31.22 0.03 18.63
N ASP A 448 -30.23 0.82 18.18
CA ASP A 448 -29.75 1.99 18.91
C ASP A 448 -30.50 3.24 18.48
N GLY A 449 -31.51 3.61 19.27
CA GLY A 449 -32.35 4.79 19.02
C GLY A 449 -31.70 6.14 19.37
N ALA A 450 -30.49 6.17 19.89
CA ALA A 450 -29.79 7.41 20.20
C ALA A 450 -29.33 8.14 18.93
N TYR A 451 -28.98 7.39 17.88
CA TYR A 451 -28.42 7.91 16.63
C TYR A 451 -29.33 7.70 15.45
N GLU A 452 -29.28 8.60 14.49
CA GLU A 452 -29.93 8.43 13.19
C GLU A 452 -29.13 7.43 12.34
N VAL A 453 -29.83 6.56 11.62
CA VAL A 453 -29.22 5.66 10.63
C VAL A 453 -29.23 6.34 9.27
N VAL A 454 -28.09 6.32 8.60
CA VAL A 454 -27.86 7.03 7.34
C VAL A 454 -27.10 6.14 6.36
N THR A 455 -27.46 6.20 5.08
CA THR A 455 -26.62 5.67 4.00
C THR A 455 -25.87 6.83 3.35
N CYS A 456 -24.54 6.78 3.40
CA CYS A 456 -23.69 7.73 2.69
C CYS A 456 -23.66 7.37 1.20
N VAL A 457 -24.17 8.24 0.36
CA VAL A 457 -24.14 8.07 -1.10
C VAL A 457 -22.77 8.49 -1.64
N GLU A 458 -22.30 9.68 -1.20
CA GLU A 458 -20.99 10.19 -1.55
C GLU A 458 -20.44 11.14 -0.48
N HIS A 459 -19.12 11.11 -0.29
CA HIS A 459 -18.39 12.00 0.61
C HIS A 459 -16.97 12.24 0.07
N ALA A 460 -16.88 13.07 -0.96
CA ALA A 460 -15.67 13.29 -1.77
C ALA A 460 -15.30 14.76 -1.88
N LEU A 461 -14.18 15.07 -2.52
CA LEU A 461 -13.85 16.44 -2.90
C LEU A 461 -14.89 16.97 -3.88
N ALA A 462 -15.34 18.20 -3.66
CA ALA A 462 -16.29 18.87 -4.56
C ALA A 462 -15.57 19.37 -5.82
N ALA A 463 -16.01 18.91 -6.96
CA ALA A 463 -15.61 19.47 -8.24
C ALA A 463 -16.22 20.88 -8.47
N PRO A 464 -15.69 21.70 -9.38
CA PRO A 464 -16.23 23.03 -9.67
C PRO A 464 -17.71 23.04 -10.08
N ASN A 465 -18.20 21.94 -10.70
CA ASN A 465 -19.58 21.78 -11.15
C ASN A 465 -20.46 21.02 -10.13
N ALA A 466 -19.99 20.85 -8.89
CA ALA A 466 -20.74 20.13 -7.85
C ALA A 466 -21.99 20.90 -7.44
N GLY A 467 -23.14 20.20 -7.35
CA GLY A 467 -24.39 20.81 -6.93
C GLY A 467 -25.61 19.97 -7.22
N VAL A 468 -26.77 20.56 -6.90
CA VAL A 468 -28.08 20.00 -7.22
C VAL A 468 -28.38 20.23 -8.71
N VAL A 469 -28.75 19.18 -9.42
CA VAL A 469 -29.21 19.25 -10.82
C VAL A 469 -30.73 19.37 -10.86
N GLU A 470 -31.44 18.54 -10.11
CA GLU A 470 -32.90 18.48 -10.09
C GLU A 470 -33.41 17.87 -8.77
N ARG A 471 -34.58 18.33 -8.31
CA ARG A 471 -35.35 17.68 -7.24
C ARG A 471 -36.82 17.70 -7.61
N LYS A 472 -37.39 16.54 -7.97
CA LYS A 472 -38.78 16.43 -8.41
C LYS A 472 -39.33 15.03 -8.14
N ASP A 473 -40.60 14.94 -7.65
CA ASP A 473 -41.43 13.73 -7.58
C ASP A 473 -40.72 12.52 -6.93
N GLY A 474 -40.05 12.73 -5.79
CA GLY A 474 -39.35 11.64 -5.09
C GLY A 474 -38.00 11.25 -5.70
N VAL A 475 -37.52 11.97 -6.69
CA VAL A 475 -36.19 11.78 -7.29
C VAL A 475 -35.37 13.06 -7.14
N SER A 476 -34.14 12.91 -6.64
CA SER A 476 -33.20 14.01 -6.55
C SER A 476 -31.93 13.66 -7.33
N ARG A 477 -31.46 14.59 -8.18
CA ARG A 477 -30.23 14.45 -8.95
C ARG A 477 -29.18 15.46 -8.50
N PHE A 478 -27.98 14.97 -8.31
CA PHE A 478 -26.81 15.76 -7.91
C PHE A 478 -25.67 15.47 -8.85
N ARG A 479 -24.78 16.45 -9.03
CA ARG A 479 -23.57 16.29 -9.84
C ARG A 479 -22.34 16.57 -9.00
N ASN A 480 -21.32 15.74 -9.17
CA ASN A 480 -19.97 16.01 -8.70
C ASN A 480 -18.97 15.56 -9.77
N GLY A 481 -18.32 16.51 -10.42
CA GLY A 481 -17.36 16.24 -11.49
C GLY A 481 -17.98 15.50 -12.66
N ALA A 482 -17.47 14.32 -12.92
CA ALA A 482 -17.89 13.44 -14.00
C ALA A 482 -19.04 12.49 -13.63
N PHE A 483 -19.61 12.60 -12.41
CA PHE A 483 -20.69 11.72 -11.98
C PHE A 483 -21.99 12.48 -11.70
N VAL A 484 -23.11 11.82 -12.01
CA VAL A 484 -24.45 12.20 -11.61
C VAL A 484 -24.98 11.13 -10.65
N TYR A 485 -25.45 11.59 -9.50
CA TYR A 485 -26.06 10.76 -8.45
C TYR A 485 -27.57 10.96 -8.51
N THR A 486 -28.32 9.92 -8.84
CA THR A 486 -29.79 9.92 -8.85
C THR A 486 -30.29 9.17 -7.62
N VAL A 487 -30.91 9.86 -6.68
CA VAL A 487 -31.42 9.31 -5.43
C VAL A 487 -32.94 9.20 -5.50
N HIS A 488 -33.47 8.00 -5.28
CA HIS A 488 -34.91 7.70 -5.25
C HIS A 488 -35.39 7.70 -3.79
N ALA A 489 -35.75 8.87 -3.29
CA ALA A 489 -36.26 9.08 -1.93
C ALA A 489 -37.05 10.38 -1.83
N PRO A 490 -37.95 10.53 -0.84
CA PRO A 490 -38.56 11.81 -0.50
C PRO A 490 -37.50 12.88 -0.23
N LYS A 491 -37.81 14.13 -0.56
CA LYS A 491 -36.84 15.24 -0.47
C LYS A 491 -36.29 15.45 0.93
N ASP A 492 -37.09 15.26 1.95
CA ASP A 492 -36.75 15.37 3.38
C ASP A 492 -35.88 14.20 3.88
N ALA A 493 -35.89 13.07 3.17
CA ALA A 493 -35.00 11.94 3.42
C ALA A 493 -33.64 12.07 2.72
N VAL A 494 -33.34 13.17 2.00
CA VAL A 494 -32.07 13.38 1.29
C VAL A 494 -31.33 14.59 1.84
N SER A 495 -30.22 14.35 2.51
CA SER A 495 -29.29 15.37 2.98
C SER A 495 -28.20 15.62 1.95
N PHE A 496 -28.00 16.87 1.60
CA PHE A 496 -26.96 17.31 0.68
C PHE A 496 -26.27 18.55 1.21
N GLU A 497 -24.94 18.54 1.17
CA GLU A 497 -24.12 19.65 1.64
C GLU A 497 -22.91 19.86 0.72
N LEU A 498 -22.56 21.12 0.46
CA LEU A 498 -21.28 21.57 -0.08
C LEU A 498 -20.63 22.47 0.96
N ALA A 499 -19.58 22.02 1.61
CA ALA A 499 -18.94 22.75 2.69
C ALA A 499 -17.44 22.92 2.46
N GLU A 500 -16.93 24.12 2.73
CA GLU A 500 -15.49 24.33 2.93
C GLU A 500 -15.12 23.74 4.27
N ARG A 501 -14.12 22.86 4.27
CA ARG A 501 -13.66 22.17 5.48
C ARG A 501 -12.16 22.29 5.63
N GLU A 502 -11.73 22.23 6.87
CA GLU A 502 -10.33 22.17 7.25
C GLU A 502 -10.13 20.98 8.21
N GLY A 503 -9.03 20.28 8.04
CA GLY A 503 -8.70 19.12 8.88
C GLY A 503 -7.21 18.84 8.90
N ASN A 504 -6.82 17.83 9.65
CA ASN A 504 -5.44 17.49 9.85
C ASN A 504 -5.22 15.96 9.83
N PHE A 505 -4.18 15.50 9.17
CA PHE A 505 -3.86 14.06 9.10
C PHE A 505 -3.58 13.45 10.48
N ASN A 506 -2.97 14.17 11.40
CA ASN A 506 -2.66 13.64 12.73
C ASN A 506 -3.88 13.36 13.61
N THR A 507 -5.09 13.70 13.18
CA THR A 507 -6.34 13.35 13.90
C THR A 507 -6.69 11.86 13.80
N PHE A 508 -6.06 11.12 12.87
CA PHE A 508 -6.25 9.68 12.68
C PHE A 508 -4.94 8.93 12.35
N MET A 509 -3.88 9.66 12.00
CA MET A 509 -2.50 9.21 11.87
C MET A 509 -1.72 9.79 13.06
N LEU A 510 -1.97 9.24 14.26
CA LEU A 510 -1.70 9.91 15.53
C LEU A 510 -0.22 10.12 15.84
N ALA A 511 0.65 9.24 15.27
CA ALA A 511 2.10 9.34 15.45
C ALA A 511 2.78 10.36 14.53
N HIS A 512 2.02 10.99 13.62
CA HIS A 512 2.58 11.85 12.58
C HIS A 512 2.46 13.33 12.94
N GLU A 513 3.37 14.13 12.39
CA GLU A 513 3.34 15.58 12.52
C GLU A 513 2.03 16.17 11.94
N PRO A 514 1.53 17.27 12.51
CA PRO A 514 0.38 17.96 11.97
C PRO A 514 0.57 18.34 10.50
N THR A 515 -0.35 17.86 9.65
CA THR A 515 -0.36 18.14 8.22
C THR A 515 -1.74 18.65 7.83
N PRO A 516 -1.98 19.97 7.86
CA PRO A 516 -3.29 20.57 7.63
C PRO A 516 -3.69 20.46 6.16
N VAL A 517 -4.99 20.31 5.93
CA VAL A 517 -5.64 20.28 4.61
C VAL A 517 -6.89 21.15 4.66
N LYS A 518 -7.13 21.89 3.58
CA LYS A 518 -8.37 22.63 3.32
C LYS A 518 -8.94 22.19 1.99
N GLY A 519 -10.27 22.14 1.91
CA GLY A 519 -10.93 21.82 0.66
C GLY A 519 -12.44 21.84 0.78
N ARG A 520 -13.08 21.95 -0.38
CA ARG A 520 -14.53 21.89 -0.48
C ARG A 520 -14.97 20.43 -0.61
N VAL A 521 -15.92 20.02 0.22
CA VAL A 521 -16.43 18.65 0.30
C VAL A 521 -17.86 18.59 -0.22
N PHE A 522 -18.13 17.58 -1.04
CA PHE A 522 -19.46 17.17 -1.49
C PHE A 522 -19.93 16.02 -0.59
N SER A 523 -21.02 16.22 0.16
CA SER A 523 -21.62 15.21 1.04
C SER A 523 -23.08 14.97 0.61
N LEU A 524 -23.40 13.72 0.29
CA LEU A 524 -24.76 13.30 -0.10
C LEU A 524 -25.16 12.05 0.70
N ARG A 525 -26.30 12.11 1.38
CA ARG A 525 -26.74 11.08 2.34
C ARG A 525 -28.23 10.79 2.17
N ILE A 526 -28.64 9.54 2.45
CA ILE A 526 -30.04 9.13 2.59
C ILE A 526 -30.30 8.86 4.07
N LEU A 527 -31.33 9.51 4.63
CA LEU A 527 -31.70 9.43 6.03
C LEU A 527 -32.75 8.32 6.22
N HIS A 528 -32.55 7.45 7.19
CA HIS A 528 -33.48 6.35 7.52
C HIS A 528 -34.19 6.58 8.86
N GLY A 529 -33.88 7.69 9.55
CA GLY A 529 -34.40 7.99 10.88
C GLY A 529 -33.72 7.19 12.00
N LYS A 530 -34.26 7.32 13.20
CA LYS A 530 -33.82 6.58 14.39
C LYS A 530 -34.53 5.26 14.48
N SER A 531 -33.81 4.18 14.82
CA SER A 531 -34.34 2.82 14.95
C SER A 531 -35.21 2.39 13.76
N PRO A 532 -34.72 2.50 12.49
CA PRO A 532 -35.48 2.03 11.35
C PRO A 532 -35.81 0.55 11.52
N ALA A 533 -36.99 0.14 11.02
CA ALA A 533 -37.46 -1.22 10.96
C ALA A 533 -37.81 -1.53 9.50
N ASP A 534 -36.96 -2.30 8.83
CA ASP A 534 -37.12 -2.69 7.42
C ASP A 534 -37.09 -1.50 6.42
N ALA A 535 -36.23 -0.49 6.68
CA ALA A 535 -36.04 0.59 5.72
C ALA A 535 -35.24 0.13 4.48
N ALA A 536 -35.37 0.90 3.40
CA ALA A 536 -34.70 0.60 2.14
C ALA A 536 -34.20 1.89 1.46
N TYR A 537 -33.27 1.74 0.51
CA TYR A 537 -32.84 2.82 -0.37
C TYR A 537 -32.53 2.32 -1.78
N ARG A 538 -32.61 3.26 -2.71
CA ARG A 538 -32.08 3.08 -4.06
C ARG A 538 -31.44 4.38 -4.55
N TYR A 539 -30.26 4.26 -5.15
CA TYR A 539 -29.63 5.35 -5.90
C TYR A 539 -28.81 4.81 -7.05
N GLU A 540 -28.48 5.67 -7.99
CA GLU A 540 -27.68 5.35 -9.16
C GLU A 540 -26.55 6.36 -9.28
N ILE A 541 -25.37 5.89 -9.71
CA ILE A 541 -24.20 6.72 -10.05
C ILE A 541 -23.91 6.49 -11.52
N THR A 542 -24.04 7.54 -12.34
CA THR A 542 -23.83 7.46 -13.78
C THR A 542 -22.78 8.44 -14.23
N PRO A 543 -21.96 8.12 -15.25
CA PRO A 543 -21.11 9.10 -15.90
C PRO A 543 -21.95 10.26 -16.44
N ALA A 544 -21.51 11.49 -16.17
CA ALA A 544 -22.15 12.67 -16.73
C ALA A 544 -21.87 12.73 -18.25
N LYS A 545 -22.91 12.92 -19.03
CA LYS A 545 -22.82 13.15 -20.48
C LYS A 545 -22.27 14.52 -20.78
#